data_68137647f7774bc723599f0c6b6e1d11
#
_entry.id   68137647f7774bc723599f0c6b6e1d11
#
_cell.length_a   1.000
_cell.length_b   1.000
_cell.length_c   1.000
_cell.angle_alpha   90.00
_cell.angle_beta   90.00
_cell.angle_gamma   90.00
#
_symmetry.space_group_name_H-M   'P 1'
#
loop_
_entity.id
_entity.type
_entity.pdbx_description
1 polymer ?
#
loop_
_entity_poly.entity_id
_entity_poly.type
_entity_poly.pdbx_seq_one_letter_code
_entity_poly.pdbx_strand_id
1 'polypeptide(L)'
;MNGSLKRMTAGLFAGLGLLSFGLVFGESAFAATIKVTSPDFRNGATITNRHVFSSFGCSGENVSPEIRWGRLPKGTRSVAVTVYDPDAPTGSGWWHWVVYNIPPKVHRLPEGVGTKDGKGLPAGAVQGVTDFGAPGYGGPCPPKGDRPHHYIVTVYALKTSKLSVGPGASPAQIGYFIHFATLAKGRLVGRYGR
;
A
#
# COMPACT_ATOMS: atom_id res chain seq x y z
N MET A 1 20.52 0.20 96.23
CA MET A 1 21.81 -0.32 95.75
C MET A 1 21.80 -0.32 94.24
N ASN A 2 22.71 0.35 93.71
CA ASN A 2 22.91 0.88 92.34
C ASN A 2 22.65 -0.09 91.16
N GLY A 3 21.77 0.30 90.28
CA GLY A 3 21.60 -0.31 88.92
C GLY A 3 21.80 0.76 87.86
N SER A 4 22.92 0.64 87.16
CA SER A 4 23.37 1.55 86.06
C SER A 4 22.54 1.42 84.80
N LEU A 5 21.98 2.54 84.34
CA LEU A 5 21.23 2.66 83.08
C LEU A 5 22.23 2.89 81.95
N LYS A 6 22.39 1.89 81.04
CA LYS A 6 23.12 2.08 79.79
C LYS A 6 22.18 2.59 78.72
N ARG A 7 22.42 3.78 78.21
CA ARG A 7 21.76 4.36 77.03
C ARG A 7 22.31 3.72 75.73
N MET A 8 21.45 3.08 74.99
CA MET A 8 21.73 2.67 73.60
C MET A 8 21.28 3.77 72.64
N THR A 9 22.22 4.35 71.93
CA THR A 9 21.97 5.29 70.83
C THR A 9 21.70 4.49 69.54
N ALA A 10 20.47 4.56 69.01
CA ALA A 10 20.12 4.01 67.71
C ALA A 10 20.49 5.01 66.61
N GLY A 11 21.46 4.66 65.80
CA GLY A 11 21.82 5.41 64.62
C GLY A 11 20.82 5.11 63.44
N LEU A 12 20.14 6.16 63.04
CA LEU A 12 19.22 6.10 61.93
C LEU A 12 20.01 6.32 60.60
N PHE A 13 20.27 5.28 59.82
CA PHE A 13 20.79 5.41 58.46
C PHE A 13 19.60 5.58 57.51
N ALA A 14 19.37 6.81 57.04
CA ALA A 14 18.46 7.10 55.96
C ALA A 14 19.15 6.80 54.62
N GLY A 15 18.85 5.63 54.04
CA GLY A 15 19.26 5.28 52.67
C GLY A 15 18.35 5.97 51.64
N LEU A 16 18.88 7.00 50.98
CA LEU A 16 18.23 7.68 49.88
C LEU A 16 18.37 6.82 48.62
N GLY A 17 17.38 5.98 48.34
CA GLY A 17 17.30 5.21 47.10
C GLY A 17 16.90 6.13 45.94
N LEU A 18 17.85 6.48 45.06
CA LEU A 18 17.58 7.12 43.75
C LEU A 18 16.90 6.13 42.82
N LEU A 19 15.57 6.22 42.70
CA LEU A 19 14.80 5.57 41.63
C LEU A 19 15.07 6.30 40.31
N SER A 20 16.00 5.76 39.51
CA SER A 20 16.21 6.20 38.13
C SER A 20 15.02 5.76 37.29
N PHE A 21 14.09 6.68 37.04
CA PHE A 21 13.02 6.50 36.03
C PHE A 21 13.67 6.61 34.66
N GLY A 22 13.99 5.47 34.03
CA GLY A 22 14.42 5.40 32.66
C GLY A 22 13.26 5.80 31.76
N LEU A 23 13.30 6.99 31.15
CA LEU A 23 12.43 7.39 30.07
C LEU A 23 12.74 6.49 28.86
N VAL A 24 11.91 5.46 28.66
CA VAL A 24 11.89 4.70 27.40
C VAL A 24 11.26 5.60 26.35
N PHE A 25 12.09 6.31 25.59
CA PHE A 25 11.64 6.97 24.35
C PHE A 25 11.25 5.86 23.39
N GLY A 26 9.96 5.60 23.28
CA GLY A 26 9.42 4.77 22.20
C GLY A 26 9.73 5.47 20.88
N GLU A 27 10.68 4.93 20.09
CA GLU A 27 10.86 5.33 18.71
C GLU A 27 9.53 5.12 17.99
N SER A 28 8.86 6.23 17.65
CA SER A 28 7.74 6.20 16.72
C SER A 28 8.28 5.69 15.39
N ALA A 29 8.09 4.41 15.14
CA ALA A 29 8.41 3.81 13.85
C ALA A 29 7.53 4.49 12.80
N PHE A 30 8.06 5.53 12.14
CA PHE A 30 7.46 6.06 10.93
C PHE A 30 7.28 4.90 9.97
N ALA A 31 6.03 4.61 9.62
CA ALA A 31 5.72 3.57 8.63
C ALA A 31 6.55 3.87 7.38
N ALA A 32 7.48 2.97 7.02
CA ALA A 32 8.40 3.18 5.92
C ALA A 32 7.59 3.43 4.64
N THR A 33 7.78 4.60 4.02
CA THR A 33 7.09 4.95 2.79
C THR A 33 7.85 4.36 1.60
N ILE A 34 7.18 3.57 0.77
CA ILE A 34 7.75 3.01 -0.46
C ILE A 34 7.75 4.12 -1.53
N LYS A 35 8.92 4.41 -2.14
CA LYS A 35 8.97 5.29 -3.30
C LYS A 35 8.33 4.58 -4.49
N VAL A 36 7.29 5.16 -5.08
CA VAL A 36 6.61 4.65 -6.28
C VAL A 36 6.80 5.64 -7.42
N THR A 37 7.16 5.14 -8.60
CA THR A 37 7.40 5.94 -9.80
C THR A 37 6.89 5.22 -11.04
N SER A 38 6.70 5.97 -12.13
CA SER A 38 6.44 5.45 -13.47
C SER A 38 7.27 6.25 -14.48
N PRO A 39 7.78 5.65 -15.55
CA PRO A 39 8.28 6.41 -16.70
C PRO A 39 7.17 7.07 -17.50
N ASP A 40 5.93 6.58 -17.40
CA ASP A 40 4.82 6.95 -18.26
C ASP A 40 4.09 8.21 -17.78
N PHE A 41 4.14 8.50 -16.47
CA PHE A 41 3.64 9.76 -15.90
C PHE A 41 4.29 10.08 -14.56
N ARG A 42 4.39 11.38 -14.26
CA ARG A 42 4.86 11.90 -12.96
C ARG A 42 3.69 12.04 -12.00
N ASN A 43 4.00 12.10 -10.70
CA ASN A 43 2.98 12.34 -9.68
C ASN A 43 2.21 13.65 -9.94
N GLY A 44 0.89 13.56 -9.98
CA GLY A 44 -0.02 14.66 -10.27
C GLY A 44 -0.17 15.01 -11.76
N ALA A 45 0.60 14.37 -12.67
CA ALA A 45 0.54 14.64 -14.10
C ALA A 45 -0.66 13.95 -14.78
N THR A 46 -0.99 14.45 -15.97
CA THR A 46 -2.02 13.85 -16.83
C THR A 46 -1.55 12.51 -17.39
N ILE A 47 -2.39 11.50 -17.30
CA ILE A 47 -2.20 10.18 -17.92
C ILE A 47 -2.46 10.32 -19.42
N THR A 48 -1.55 9.79 -20.26
CA THR A 48 -1.65 9.86 -21.72
C THR A 48 -2.70 8.90 -22.26
N ASN A 49 -3.16 9.15 -23.49
CA ASN A 49 -4.19 8.33 -24.17
C ASN A 49 -3.79 6.86 -24.31
N ARG A 50 -2.49 6.54 -24.30
CA ARG A 50 -1.96 5.17 -24.30
C ARG A 50 -2.51 4.32 -23.14
N HIS A 51 -2.72 4.93 -21.97
CA HIS A 51 -3.21 4.25 -20.77
C HIS A 51 -4.70 4.42 -20.52
N VAL A 52 -5.38 5.24 -21.32
CA VAL A 52 -6.83 5.49 -21.23
C VAL A 52 -7.62 4.28 -21.73
N PHE A 53 -8.79 4.05 -21.14
CA PHE A 53 -9.66 2.93 -21.47
C PHE A 53 -10.11 2.97 -22.94
N SER A 54 -10.36 1.79 -23.54
CA SER A 54 -10.75 1.63 -24.93
C SER A 54 -12.24 1.37 -25.12
N SER A 55 -13.08 1.64 -24.10
CA SER A 55 -14.53 1.43 -24.13
C SER A 55 -15.23 2.52 -23.30
N PHE A 56 -16.51 2.40 -23.03
CA PHE A 56 -17.35 3.37 -22.30
C PHE A 56 -17.31 4.78 -22.90
N GLY A 57 -17.17 4.87 -24.25
CA GLY A 57 -17.04 6.15 -24.95
C GLY A 57 -15.65 6.80 -24.83
N CYS A 58 -14.65 6.07 -24.34
CA CYS A 58 -13.25 6.40 -24.43
C CYS A 58 -12.56 5.63 -25.54
N SER A 59 -11.52 6.21 -26.13
CA SER A 59 -10.80 5.68 -27.30
C SER A 59 -9.28 5.60 -27.05
N GLY A 60 -8.88 5.25 -25.82
CA GLY A 60 -7.48 5.00 -25.50
C GLY A 60 -7.00 3.63 -25.94
N GLU A 61 -5.70 3.38 -25.75
CA GLU A 61 -5.09 2.08 -26.11
C GLU A 61 -5.24 1.05 -24.97
N ASN A 62 -5.63 1.46 -23.79
CA ASN A 62 -5.83 0.63 -22.60
C ASN A 62 -4.58 -0.18 -22.19
N VAL A 63 -3.39 0.35 -22.41
CA VAL A 63 -2.13 -0.28 -22.02
C VAL A 63 -1.85 0.05 -20.56
N SER A 64 -1.60 -0.96 -19.70
CA SER A 64 -1.24 -0.70 -18.32
C SER A 64 0.11 0.01 -18.22
N PRO A 65 0.26 1.05 -17.37
CA PRO A 65 1.53 1.74 -17.23
C PRO A 65 2.58 0.87 -16.56
N GLU A 66 3.85 1.15 -16.81
CA GLU A 66 4.95 0.59 -16.01
C GLU A 66 4.92 1.21 -14.61
N ILE A 67 4.92 0.37 -13.59
CA ILE A 67 5.00 0.81 -12.19
C ILE A 67 6.28 0.29 -11.56
N ARG A 68 7.09 1.19 -11.01
CA ARG A 68 8.35 0.89 -10.32
C ARG A 68 8.24 1.24 -8.85
N TRP A 69 8.93 0.46 -8.01
CA TRP A 69 9.02 0.77 -6.58
C TRP A 69 10.40 0.52 -6.03
N GLY A 70 10.74 1.32 -5.02
CA GLY A 70 12.03 1.28 -4.35
C GLY A 70 12.13 0.17 -3.32
N ARG A 71 13.02 0.40 -2.34
CA ARG A 71 13.32 -0.55 -1.27
C ARG A 71 12.06 -0.91 -0.47
N LEU A 72 11.88 -2.19 -0.22
CA LEU A 72 10.83 -2.72 0.63
C LEU A 72 11.35 -2.90 2.07
N PRO A 73 10.50 -2.75 3.11
CA PRO A 73 10.91 -2.98 4.49
C PRO A 73 11.28 -4.45 4.74
N LYS A 74 12.09 -4.67 5.78
CA LYS A 74 12.40 -6.02 6.27
C LYS A 74 11.09 -6.76 6.64
N GLY A 75 11.03 -8.05 6.36
CA GLY A 75 9.84 -8.86 6.61
C GLY A 75 8.83 -8.86 5.47
N THR A 76 9.07 -8.12 4.37
CA THR A 76 8.21 -8.22 3.17
C THR A 76 8.33 -9.61 2.56
N ARG A 77 7.19 -10.26 2.36
CA ARG A 77 7.07 -11.59 1.76
C ARG A 77 6.35 -11.60 0.42
N SER A 78 5.54 -10.59 0.14
CA SER A 78 4.97 -10.33 -1.19
C SER A 78 4.66 -8.84 -1.36
N VAL A 79 4.30 -8.46 -2.58
CA VAL A 79 3.89 -7.10 -2.95
C VAL A 79 2.50 -7.18 -3.58
N ALA A 80 1.70 -6.13 -3.37
CA ALA A 80 0.49 -5.88 -4.14
C ALA A 80 0.54 -4.49 -4.78
N VAL A 81 -0.08 -4.36 -5.95
CA VAL A 81 -0.25 -3.10 -6.68
C VAL A 81 -1.72 -2.92 -6.99
N THR A 82 -2.25 -1.75 -6.69
CA THR A 82 -3.63 -1.39 -7.04
C THR A 82 -3.68 -0.06 -7.76
N VAL A 83 -4.67 0.10 -8.65
CA VAL A 83 -5.05 1.38 -9.25
C VAL A 83 -6.50 1.64 -8.92
N TYR A 84 -6.77 2.78 -8.27
CA TYR A 84 -8.09 3.12 -7.75
C TYR A 84 -8.42 4.59 -8.04
N ASP A 85 -9.64 4.84 -8.48
CA ASP A 85 -10.23 6.15 -8.72
C ASP A 85 -11.25 6.45 -7.61
N PRO A 86 -10.94 7.36 -6.65
CA PRO A 86 -11.87 7.76 -5.61
C PRO A 86 -12.93 8.76 -6.08
N ASP A 87 -12.73 9.39 -7.24
CA ASP A 87 -13.61 10.45 -7.76
C ASP A 87 -14.76 9.88 -8.61
N ALA A 88 -14.71 8.60 -8.98
CA ALA A 88 -15.76 7.97 -9.76
C ALA A 88 -17.12 8.05 -9.04
N PRO A 89 -18.21 8.48 -9.73
CA PRO A 89 -19.52 8.76 -9.11
C PRO A 89 -20.34 7.48 -8.84
N THR A 90 -19.73 6.51 -8.14
CA THR A 90 -20.34 5.20 -7.83
C THR A 90 -20.65 5.00 -6.35
N GLY A 91 -20.37 6.00 -5.51
CA GLY A 91 -20.48 5.89 -4.05
C GLY A 91 -19.35 5.13 -3.37
N SER A 92 -18.56 4.34 -4.12
CA SER A 92 -17.41 3.58 -3.61
C SER A 92 -16.12 3.79 -4.42
N GLY A 93 -16.11 4.75 -5.36
CA GLY A 93 -15.02 4.90 -6.32
C GLY A 93 -14.98 3.77 -7.34
N TRP A 94 -13.83 3.57 -8.02
CA TRP A 94 -13.68 2.56 -9.07
C TRP A 94 -12.29 1.93 -9.04
N TRP A 95 -12.23 0.60 -9.00
CA TRP A 95 -10.99 -0.16 -9.04
C TRP A 95 -10.62 -0.49 -10.48
N HIS A 96 -9.47 0.05 -10.91
CA HIS A 96 -8.97 -0.06 -12.28
C HIS A 96 -8.01 -1.24 -12.48
N TRP A 97 -7.27 -1.62 -11.44
CA TRP A 97 -6.33 -2.74 -11.49
C TRP A 97 -6.01 -3.23 -10.08
N VAL A 98 -5.89 -4.55 -9.92
CA VAL A 98 -5.50 -5.18 -8.66
C VAL A 98 -4.57 -6.35 -8.99
N VAL A 99 -3.30 -6.27 -8.56
CA VAL A 99 -2.31 -7.34 -8.69
C VAL A 99 -1.76 -7.65 -7.32
N TYR A 100 -1.70 -8.90 -6.93
CA TYR A 100 -1.21 -9.33 -5.62
C TYR A 100 -0.38 -10.61 -5.72
N ASN A 101 0.23 -11.05 -4.60
CA ASN A 101 1.17 -12.16 -4.53
C ASN A 101 2.41 -11.97 -5.43
N ILE A 102 2.80 -10.72 -5.74
CA ILE A 102 4.01 -10.41 -6.47
C ILE A 102 5.22 -10.77 -5.59
N PRO A 103 6.20 -11.56 -6.09
CA PRO A 103 7.39 -11.91 -5.31
C PRO A 103 8.17 -10.68 -4.82
N PRO A 104 8.71 -10.65 -3.59
CA PRO A 104 9.34 -9.46 -3.01
C PRO A 104 10.64 -9.03 -3.70
N LYS A 105 11.25 -9.91 -4.51
CA LYS A 105 12.42 -9.60 -5.36
C LYS A 105 12.07 -8.78 -6.62
N VAL A 106 10.80 -8.68 -6.94
CA VAL A 106 10.31 -7.88 -8.07
C VAL A 106 10.20 -6.43 -7.63
N HIS A 107 10.66 -5.49 -8.47
CA HIS A 107 10.64 -4.06 -8.20
C HIS A 107 9.93 -3.24 -9.29
N ARG A 108 9.27 -3.93 -10.23
CA ARG A 108 8.45 -3.29 -11.26
C ARG A 108 7.40 -4.24 -11.83
N LEU A 109 6.30 -3.68 -12.31
CA LEU A 109 5.42 -4.26 -13.29
C LEU A 109 5.71 -3.55 -14.62
N PRO A 110 6.17 -4.23 -15.67
CA PRO A 110 6.40 -3.62 -16.97
C PRO A 110 5.13 -3.03 -17.59
N GLU A 111 5.28 -2.10 -18.53
CA GLU A 111 4.18 -1.61 -19.34
C GLU A 111 3.47 -2.76 -20.07
N GLY A 112 2.15 -2.71 -20.16
CA GLY A 112 1.34 -3.64 -20.94
C GLY A 112 1.08 -5.02 -20.28
N VAL A 113 1.62 -5.32 -19.10
CA VAL A 113 1.40 -6.63 -18.44
C VAL A 113 0.01 -6.79 -17.82
N GLY A 114 -0.79 -5.72 -17.78
CA GLY A 114 -2.15 -5.72 -17.25
C GLY A 114 -3.21 -6.31 -18.18
N THR A 115 -2.84 -7.22 -19.08
CA THR A 115 -3.80 -7.93 -19.95
C THR A 115 -4.73 -8.85 -19.13
N LYS A 116 -5.93 -9.16 -19.63
CA LYS A 116 -6.91 -10.00 -18.91
C LYS A 116 -6.37 -11.39 -18.56
N ASP A 117 -5.53 -11.96 -19.42
CA ASP A 117 -4.87 -13.26 -19.21
C ASP A 117 -3.64 -13.18 -18.29
N GLY A 118 -3.22 -11.98 -17.89
CA GLY A 118 -2.06 -11.75 -17.06
C GLY A 118 -0.72 -12.13 -17.68
N LYS A 119 -0.66 -12.21 -19.03
CA LYS A 119 0.57 -12.53 -19.74
C LYS A 119 1.67 -11.52 -19.44
N GLY A 120 2.82 -12.01 -19.00
CA GLY A 120 3.97 -11.17 -18.64
C GLY A 120 3.99 -10.71 -17.17
N LEU A 121 3.01 -11.06 -16.36
CA LEU A 121 3.09 -10.86 -14.92
C LEU A 121 4.21 -11.71 -14.30
N PRO A 122 4.83 -11.25 -13.20
CA PRO A 122 5.79 -12.05 -12.45
C PRO A 122 5.20 -13.40 -12.02
N ALA A 123 6.00 -14.47 -12.10
CA ALA A 123 5.56 -15.80 -11.70
C ALA A 123 4.99 -15.80 -10.27
N GLY A 124 3.80 -16.34 -10.10
CA GLY A 124 3.06 -16.40 -8.82
C GLY A 124 2.20 -15.17 -8.53
N ALA A 125 2.33 -14.08 -9.29
CA ALA A 125 1.42 -12.94 -9.19
C ALA A 125 0.03 -13.29 -9.75
N VAL A 126 -0.99 -12.70 -9.16
CA VAL A 126 -2.40 -12.91 -9.52
C VAL A 126 -3.07 -11.56 -9.76
N GLN A 127 -3.89 -11.47 -10.80
CA GLN A 127 -4.80 -10.34 -10.99
C GLN A 127 -6.16 -10.65 -10.36
N GLY A 128 -6.65 -9.71 -9.55
CA GLY A 128 -8.03 -9.71 -9.06
C GLY A 128 -9.01 -9.20 -10.11
N VAL A 129 -10.28 -9.53 -9.92
CA VAL A 129 -11.38 -8.89 -10.65
C VAL A 129 -11.39 -7.40 -10.30
N THR A 130 -11.73 -6.55 -11.26
CA THR A 130 -11.87 -5.11 -11.11
C THR A 130 -13.34 -4.72 -11.21
N ASP A 131 -13.67 -3.42 -11.03
CA ASP A 131 -15.04 -2.96 -11.21
C ASP A 131 -15.49 -2.96 -12.69
N PHE A 132 -14.58 -3.27 -13.62
CA PHE A 132 -14.94 -3.61 -15.01
C PHE A 132 -15.48 -5.05 -15.17
N GLY A 133 -15.63 -5.82 -14.07
CA GLY A 133 -16.16 -7.18 -14.07
C GLY A 133 -15.20 -8.26 -14.55
N ALA A 134 -13.92 -7.95 -14.74
CA ALA A 134 -12.88 -8.88 -15.21
C ALA A 134 -11.53 -8.57 -14.55
N PRO A 135 -10.59 -9.54 -14.51
CA PRO A 135 -9.19 -9.26 -14.21
C PRO A 135 -8.54 -8.40 -15.31
N GLY A 136 -7.45 -7.76 -14.94
CA GLY A 136 -6.65 -6.93 -15.85
C GLY A 136 -6.79 -5.45 -15.56
N TYR A 137 -6.04 -4.65 -16.32
CA TYR A 137 -6.05 -3.21 -16.25
C TYR A 137 -7.19 -2.65 -17.09
N GLY A 138 -8.00 -1.75 -16.49
CA GLY A 138 -8.91 -0.88 -17.19
C GLY A 138 -8.46 0.57 -16.96
N GLY A 139 -8.17 1.29 -18.04
CA GLY A 139 -7.63 2.65 -17.97
C GLY A 139 -8.66 3.69 -17.52
N PRO A 140 -8.22 4.93 -17.30
CA PRO A 140 -9.07 6.08 -17.05
C PRO A 140 -10.17 6.25 -18.11
N CYS A 141 -11.40 6.51 -17.65
CA CYS A 141 -12.50 6.92 -18.50
C CYS A 141 -13.59 7.60 -17.65
N PRO A 142 -13.32 8.79 -17.08
CA PRO A 142 -14.31 9.49 -16.27
C PRO A 142 -15.51 9.95 -17.13
N PRO A 143 -16.65 10.30 -16.54
CA PRO A 143 -17.74 10.93 -17.26
C PRO A 143 -17.28 12.19 -17.99
N LYS A 144 -17.86 12.43 -19.17
CA LYS A 144 -17.54 13.63 -19.95
C LYS A 144 -18.02 14.87 -19.22
N GLY A 145 -17.11 15.85 -19.07
CA GLY A 145 -17.40 17.11 -18.39
C GLY A 145 -17.11 17.12 -16.89
N ASP A 146 -16.77 15.96 -16.31
CA ASP A 146 -16.29 15.94 -14.93
C ASP A 146 -14.90 16.63 -14.82
N ARG A 147 -14.61 17.14 -13.63
CA ARG A 147 -13.23 17.55 -13.31
C ARG A 147 -12.29 16.36 -13.49
N PRO A 148 -11.00 16.57 -13.78
CA PRO A 148 -10.05 15.47 -13.88
C PRO A 148 -10.05 14.62 -12.61
N HIS A 149 -10.29 13.30 -12.77
CA HIS A 149 -10.23 12.33 -11.69
C HIS A 149 -8.79 12.00 -11.30
N HIS A 150 -8.60 11.45 -10.10
CA HIS A 150 -7.33 10.97 -9.58
C HIS A 150 -7.25 9.46 -9.68
N TYR A 151 -6.21 8.96 -10.36
CA TYR A 151 -5.91 7.53 -10.47
C TYR A 151 -4.76 7.21 -9.55
N ILE A 152 -5.08 6.62 -8.39
CA ILE A 152 -4.13 6.37 -7.31
C ILE A 152 -3.52 4.99 -7.49
N VAL A 153 -2.28 4.94 -7.97
CA VAL A 153 -1.46 3.72 -7.92
C VAL A 153 -0.91 3.56 -6.52
N THR A 154 -1.19 2.43 -5.88
CA THR A 154 -0.63 2.11 -4.56
C THR A 154 0.14 0.81 -4.62
N VAL A 155 1.38 0.83 -4.14
CA VAL A 155 2.22 -0.36 -3.94
C VAL A 155 2.25 -0.69 -2.46
N TYR A 156 1.97 -1.92 -2.11
CA TYR A 156 1.94 -2.43 -0.73
C TYR A 156 3.02 -3.49 -0.53
N ALA A 157 3.82 -3.36 0.50
CA ALA A 157 4.68 -4.42 1.02
C ALA A 157 3.90 -5.24 2.04
N LEU A 158 3.79 -6.55 1.82
CA LEU A 158 2.96 -7.44 2.62
C LEU A 158 3.81 -8.41 3.44
N LYS A 159 3.40 -8.67 4.69
CA LYS A 159 4.02 -9.65 5.60
C LYS A 159 3.70 -11.11 5.28
N THR A 160 2.80 -11.37 4.33
CA THR A 160 2.41 -12.73 3.88
C THR A 160 2.89 -12.98 2.46
N SER A 161 3.27 -14.21 2.14
CA SER A 161 3.67 -14.63 0.79
C SER A 161 2.49 -14.79 -0.16
N LYS A 162 1.30 -15.10 0.38
CA LYS A 162 0.05 -15.23 -0.36
C LYS A 162 -1.09 -14.60 0.45
N LEU A 163 -1.98 -13.91 -0.22
CA LEU A 163 -3.26 -13.49 0.35
C LEU A 163 -4.24 -14.64 0.29
N SER A 164 -4.95 -14.88 1.39
CA SER A 164 -5.98 -15.94 1.50
C SER A 164 -7.31 -15.42 0.92
N VAL A 165 -7.34 -15.18 -0.38
CA VAL A 165 -8.53 -14.75 -1.13
C VAL A 165 -8.93 -15.83 -2.13
N GLY A 166 -10.25 -16.08 -2.22
CA GLY A 166 -10.79 -17.03 -3.18
C GLY A 166 -10.80 -16.52 -4.63
N PRO A 167 -11.02 -17.42 -5.59
CA PRO A 167 -11.25 -17.04 -6.98
C PRO A 167 -12.44 -16.08 -7.09
N GLY A 168 -12.32 -15.04 -7.92
CA GLY A 168 -13.40 -14.06 -8.12
C GLY A 168 -13.63 -13.08 -6.98
N ALA A 169 -12.72 -13.02 -5.99
CA ALA A 169 -12.81 -12.03 -4.93
C ALA A 169 -12.91 -10.61 -5.49
N SER A 170 -13.82 -9.82 -4.93
CA SER A 170 -13.99 -8.42 -5.32
C SER A 170 -12.75 -7.58 -4.95
N PRO A 171 -12.54 -6.44 -5.60
CA PRO A 171 -11.44 -5.54 -5.25
C PRO A 171 -11.48 -5.11 -3.78
N ALA A 172 -12.67 -4.84 -3.24
CA ALA A 172 -12.87 -4.48 -1.85
C ALA A 172 -12.47 -5.63 -0.90
N GLN A 173 -12.81 -6.87 -1.23
CA GLN A 173 -12.42 -8.05 -0.46
C GLN A 173 -10.89 -8.25 -0.49
N ILE A 174 -10.26 -8.13 -1.65
CA ILE A 174 -8.79 -8.19 -1.77
C ILE A 174 -8.14 -7.07 -0.95
N GLY A 175 -8.69 -5.85 -1.03
CA GLY A 175 -8.25 -4.68 -0.27
C GLY A 175 -8.30 -4.91 1.25
N TYR A 176 -9.31 -5.60 1.75
CA TYR A 176 -9.42 -6.01 3.16
C TYR A 176 -8.20 -6.86 3.58
N PHE A 177 -7.87 -7.91 2.84
CA PHE A 177 -6.71 -8.75 3.16
C PHE A 177 -5.37 -8.01 2.99
N ILE A 178 -5.24 -7.15 1.98
CA ILE A 178 -4.09 -6.27 1.81
C ILE A 178 -3.91 -5.39 3.06
N HIS A 179 -4.99 -4.78 3.58
CA HIS A 179 -4.93 -3.91 4.75
C HIS A 179 -4.26 -4.60 5.95
N PHE A 180 -4.71 -5.81 6.31
CA PHE A 180 -4.18 -6.54 7.46
C PHE A 180 -2.77 -7.12 7.25
N ALA A 181 -2.37 -7.33 5.99
CA ALA A 181 -1.05 -7.85 5.65
C ALA A 181 0.00 -6.74 5.43
N THR A 182 -0.39 -5.47 5.35
CA THR A 182 0.48 -4.36 4.97
C THR A 182 1.51 -4.03 6.06
N LEU A 183 2.79 -4.00 5.67
CA LEU A 183 3.91 -3.48 6.45
C LEU A 183 4.20 -2.01 6.10
N ALA A 184 4.12 -1.67 4.81
CA ALA A 184 4.36 -0.34 4.28
C ALA A 184 3.64 -0.17 2.95
N LYS A 185 3.41 1.09 2.56
CA LYS A 185 2.84 1.41 1.25
C LYS A 185 3.45 2.68 0.69
N GLY A 186 3.35 2.83 -0.64
CA GLY A 186 3.68 4.06 -1.34
C GLY A 186 2.67 4.34 -2.43
N ARG A 187 2.59 5.59 -2.90
CA ARG A 187 1.60 6.02 -3.88
C ARG A 187 2.22 6.85 -5.00
N LEU A 188 1.61 6.74 -6.16
CA LEU A 188 1.81 7.62 -7.31
C LEU A 188 0.41 7.98 -7.83
N VAL A 189 0.15 9.24 -8.10
CA VAL A 189 -1.17 9.71 -8.57
C VAL A 189 -1.04 10.24 -9.98
N GLY A 190 -1.83 9.70 -10.89
CA GLY A 190 -2.07 10.29 -12.21
C GLY A 190 -3.42 10.99 -12.24
N ARG A 191 -3.64 11.88 -13.22
CA ARG A 191 -4.93 12.55 -13.45
C ARG A 191 -5.40 12.33 -14.87
N TYR A 192 -6.71 12.27 -15.07
CA TYR A 192 -7.30 12.27 -16.39
C TYR A 192 -8.72 12.83 -16.34
N GLY A 193 -9.08 13.61 -17.37
CA GLY A 193 -10.41 14.17 -17.60
C GLY A 193 -10.68 14.27 -19.10
N ARG A 194 -11.94 14.41 -19.50
CA ARG A 194 -12.35 14.50 -20.91
C ARG A 194 -13.58 15.38 -21.14
#